data_db80716db056f1cdbe43a0b249e83336
#
_entry.id   db80716db056f1cdbe43a0b249e83336
#
_cell.length_a   1.000
_cell.length_b   1.000
_cell.length_c   1.000
_cell.angle_alpha   90.00
_cell.angle_beta   90.00
_cell.angle_gamma   90.00
#
_symmetry.space_group_name_H-M   'P 1'
#
loop_
_entity.id
_entity.type
_entity.pdbx_description
1 polymer ?
#
loop_
_entity_poly.entity_id
_entity_poly.type
_entity_poly.pdbx_seq_one_letter_code
_entity_poly.pdbx_strand_id
1 'polypeptide(L)'
;MPSAFSRSGLDERYAPPLLTPVGADRTALEIASAHLEHEFHALGRVPLEAHVLILRQLLGALVLRAAHIQAQGSPATDPGEPYLRFRSAVERDFASVRRVEEYAHALGYSARTLSRATLAADGVTAKEFIDRRVLLEAKRLLAHSDQSAARIAARLGFSSTTNFSKFFHRHTGKSPLGFRGTVRGTQS
;
A
#
# COMPACT_ATOMS: atom_id res chain seq x y z
N MET A 1 8.85 16.96 19.93
CA MET A 1 8.74 17.33 18.50
C MET A 1 7.90 16.26 17.82
N PRO A 2 6.70 16.53 17.31
CA PRO A 2 5.94 15.52 16.55
C PRO A 2 6.63 15.30 15.21
N SER A 3 6.84 14.02 14.86
CA SER A 3 7.53 13.59 13.65
C SER A 3 6.83 14.09 12.38
N ALA A 4 7.60 14.33 11.32
CA ALA A 4 7.12 14.84 10.03
C ALA A 4 6.01 13.94 9.39
N PHE A 5 5.88 12.70 9.82
CA PHE A 5 4.84 11.76 9.40
C PHE A 5 3.42 12.12 9.86
N SER A 6 3.27 12.88 10.96
CA SER A 6 1.95 13.30 11.47
C SER A 6 1.25 14.32 10.57
N ARG A 7 1.95 14.92 9.60
CA ARG A 7 1.39 15.91 8.65
C ARG A 7 0.92 15.30 7.32
N SER A 8 1.18 14.02 7.06
CA SER A 8 0.88 13.41 5.74
C SER A 8 -0.59 13.05 5.54
N GLY A 9 -1.46 13.24 6.52
CA GLY A 9 -2.89 12.91 6.40
C GLY A 9 -3.16 11.44 6.10
N LEU A 10 -2.21 10.55 6.41
CA LEU A 10 -2.43 9.12 6.41
C LEU A 10 -3.35 8.81 7.59
N ASP A 11 -4.57 8.42 7.28
CA ASP A 11 -5.57 8.00 8.25
C ASP A 11 -4.99 6.83 9.07
N GLU A 12 -4.85 6.99 10.39
CA GLU A 12 -4.31 5.97 11.30
C GLU A 12 -5.04 4.63 11.19
N ARG A 13 -6.29 4.63 10.70
CA ARG A 13 -7.07 3.42 10.43
C ARG A 13 -6.52 2.56 9.30
N TYR A 14 -5.65 3.10 8.46
CA TYR A 14 -5.02 2.42 7.33
C TYR A 14 -3.49 2.31 7.47
N ALA A 15 -2.96 2.67 8.63
CA ALA A 15 -1.54 2.47 8.89
C ALA A 15 -1.22 0.96 8.84
N PRO A 16 -0.17 0.56 8.12
CA PRO A 16 0.34 -0.80 8.25
C PRO A 16 0.71 -1.07 9.70
N PRO A 17 0.70 -2.32 10.17
CA PRO A 17 1.07 -2.64 11.53
C PRO A 17 2.41 -1.97 11.88
N LEU A 18 2.42 -1.24 12.99
CA LEU A 18 3.61 -0.53 13.45
C LEU A 18 4.67 -1.59 13.78
N LEU A 19 5.74 -1.62 13.01
CA LEU A 19 6.90 -2.43 13.35
C LEU A 19 7.63 -1.70 14.48
N THR A 20 7.78 -2.35 15.61
CA THR A 20 8.63 -1.90 16.73
C THR A 20 9.88 -2.78 16.80
N PRO A 21 10.85 -2.61 15.90
CA PRO A 21 12.07 -3.39 15.93
C PRO A 21 12.86 -3.07 17.19
N VAL A 22 13.51 -4.10 17.77
CA VAL A 22 14.36 -3.96 18.96
C VAL A 22 15.75 -4.51 18.69
N GLY A 23 16.73 -4.06 19.44
CA GLY A 23 18.09 -4.59 19.36
C GLY A 23 18.74 -4.48 17.97
N ALA A 24 19.32 -5.56 17.50
CA ALA A 24 20.06 -5.63 16.24
C ALA A 24 19.19 -5.30 15.01
N ASP A 25 17.91 -5.67 15.02
CA ASP A 25 16.99 -5.40 13.91
C ASP A 25 16.67 -3.91 13.78
N ARG A 26 16.54 -3.22 14.90
CA ARG A 26 16.37 -1.76 14.92
C ARG A 26 17.58 -1.07 14.30
N THR A 27 18.79 -1.42 14.76
CA THR A 27 20.04 -0.86 14.25
C THR A 27 20.19 -1.13 12.74
N ALA A 28 19.86 -2.35 12.30
CA ALA A 28 19.95 -2.72 10.90
C ALA A 28 18.99 -1.93 10.01
N LEU A 29 17.77 -1.63 10.49
CA LEU A 29 16.82 -0.77 9.77
C LEU A 29 17.26 0.69 9.75
N GLU A 30 17.77 1.21 10.87
CA GLU A 30 18.30 2.58 10.96
C GLU A 30 19.46 2.79 9.98
N ILE A 31 20.40 1.85 9.90
CA ILE A 31 21.53 1.90 8.94
C ILE A 31 21.01 1.85 7.49
N ALA A 32 20.08 0.92 7.19
CA ALA A 32 19.55 0.79 5.84
C ALA A 32 18.76 2.04 5.40
N SER A 33 17.99 2.63 6.31
CA SER A 33 17.24 3.88 6.06
C SER A 33 18.17 5.06 5.86
N ALA A 34 19.19 5.21 6.71
CA ALA A 34 20.16 6.30 6.60
C ALA A 34 20.97 6.20 5.29
N HIS A 35 21.33 4.99 4.87
CA HIS A 35 22.02 4.78 3.59
C HIS A 35 21.14 5.12 2.39
N LEU A 36 19.87 4.70 2.40
CA LEU A 36 18.91 5.05 1.36
C LEU A 36 18.71 6.58 1.28
N GLU A 37 18.57 7.24 2.42
CA GLU A 37 18.43 8.69 2.51
C GLU A 37 19.68 9.42 1.99
N HIS A 38 20.87 8.95 2.38
CA HIS A 38 22.13 9.50 1.89
C HIS A 38 22.24 9.40 0.37
N GLU A 39 21.97 8.24 -0.20
CA GLU A 39 22.01 8.04 -1.65
C GLU A 39 20.92 8.85 -2.37
N PHE A 40 19.74 8.97 -1.80
CA PHE A 40 18.67 9.79 -2.38
C PHE A 40 19.07 11.26 -2.53
N HIS A 41 19.84 11.80 -1.58
CA HIS A 41 20.34 13.17 -1.63
C HIS A 41 21.68 13.34 -2.40
N ALA A 42 22.28 12.23 -2.83
CA ALA A 42 23.55 12.23 -3.55
C ALA A 42 23.41 12.33 -5.10
N LEU A 43 22.25 12.78 -5.59
CA LEU A 43 21.96 12.95 -7.01
C LEU A 43 23.08 13.74 -7.73
N GLY A 44 23.57 13.18 -8.84
CA GLY A 44 24.59 13.82 -9.67
C GLY A 44 26.03 13.36 -9.43
N ARG A 45 26.28 12.52 -8.42
CA ARG A 45 27.63 11.95 -8.16
C ARG A 45 27.98 10.77 -9.05
N VAL A 46 26.96 10.08 -9.56
CA VAL A 46 27.08 8.93 -10.48
C VAL A 46 26.06 9.07 -11.62
N PRO A 47 26.26 8.38 -12.76
CA PRO A 47 25.27 8.39 -13.83
C PRO A 47 23.88 8.01 -13.32
N LEU A 48 22.84 8.67 -13.85
CA LEU A 48 21.45 8.50 -13.37
C LEU A 48 20.99 7.03 -13.35
N GLU A 49 21.37 6.26 -14.35
CA GLU A 49 21.01 4.83 -14.44
C GLU A 49 21.60 4.01 -13.28
N ALA A 50 22.89 4.28 -12.97
CA ALA A 50 23.56 3.64 -11.83
C ALA A 50 22.93 4.08 -10.51
N HIS A 51 22.59 5.36 -10.37
CA HIS A 51 21.94 5.91 -9.18
C HIS A 51 20.58 5.28 -8.92
N VAL A 52 19.75 5.14 -9.96
CA VAL A 52 18.45 4.46 -9.88
C VAL A 52 18.61 2.99 -9.49
N LEU A 53 19.63 2.31 -10.01
CA LEU A 53 19.93 0.93 -9.64
C LEU A 53 20.34 0.81 -8.17
N ILE A 54 21.21 1.67 -7.68
CA ILE A 54 21.63 1.71 -6.27
C ILE A 54 20.41 1.92 -5.36
N LEU A 55 19.59 2.92 -5.63
CA LEU A 55 18.39 3.20 -4.84
C LEU A 55 17.42 2.02 -4.82
N ARG A 56 17.25 1.34 -5.96
CA ARG A 56 16.40 0.14 -6.06
C ARG A 56 16.93 -1.00 -5.18
N GLN A 57 18.24 -1.24 -5.16
CA GLN A 57 18.85 -2.28 -4.34
C GLN A 57 18.74 -1.96 -2.84
N LEU A 58 18.99 -0.71 -2.45
CA LEU A 58 18.86 -0.25 -1.06
C LEU A 58 17.41 -0.35 -0.57
N LEU A 59 16.45 0.08 -1.39
CA LEU A 59 15.03 -0.06 -1.08
C LEU A 59 14.63 -1.54 -0.96
N GLY A 60 15.12 -2.39 -1.86
CA GLY A 60 14.89 -3.84 -1.80
C GLY A 60 15.41 -4.45 -0.50
N ALA A 61 16.62 -4.10 -0.08
CA ALA A 61 17.21 -4.55 1.18
C ALA A 61 16.39 -4.08 2.40
N LEU A 62 15.92 -2.83 2.40
CA LEU A 62 15.08 -2.28 3.46
C LEU A 62 13.74 -3.02 3.57
N VAL A 63 13.09 -3.28 2.44
CA VAL A 63 11.82 -4.02 2.39
C VAL A 63 12.00 -5.46 2.89
N LEU A 64 13.06 -6.14 2.47
CA LEU A 64 13.35 -7.51 2.93
C LEU A 64 13.61 -7.57 4.44
N ARG A 65 14.34 -6.60 5.00
CA ARG A 65 14.55 -6.50 6.46
C ARG A 65 13.25 -6.26 7.21
N ALA A 66 12.43 -5.33 6.74
CA ALA A 66 11.13 -5.06 7.34
C ALA A 66 10.22 -6.29 7.30
N ALA A 67 10.19 -7.01 6.18
CA ALA A 67 9.43 -8.26 6.05
C ALA A 67 9.94 -9.36 7.00
N HIS A 68 11.25 -9.47 7.19
CA HIS A 68 11.85 -10.42 8.12
C HIS A 68 11.46 -10.12 9.58
N ILE A 69 11.53 -8.86 10.00
CA ILE A 69 11.15 -8.43 11.35
C ILE A 69 9.64 -8.66 11.58
N GLN A 70 8.81 -8.38 10.58
CA GLN A 70 7.39 -8.66 10.66
C GLN A 70 7.10 -10.16 10.84
N ALA A 71 7.85 -11.01 10.14
CA ALA A 71 7.72 -12.47 10.28
C ALA A 71 8.16 -12.97 11.67
N GLN A 72 9.13 -12.34 12.31
CA GLN A 72 9.57 -12.70 13.67
C GLN A 72 8.63 -12.18 14.77
N GLY A 73 8.02 -11.01 14.57
CA GLY A 73 7.13 -10.36 15.54
C GLY A 73 5.70 -10.88 15.55
N SER A 74 5.28 -11.57 14.53
CA SER A 74 4.01 -12.30 14.52
C SER A 74 4.26 -13.73 14.99
N PRO A 75 3.51 -14.25 15.97
CA PRO A 75 3.41 -15.69 16.12
C PRO A 75 3.00 -16.21 14.74
N ALA A 76 3.81 -17.09 14.16
CA ALA A 76 3.61 -17.62 12.81
C ALA A 76 2.29 -18.43 12.77
N THR A 77 1.20 -17.72 12.74
CA THR A 77 -0.04 -18.26 12.22
C THR A 77 0.20 -18.30 10.72
N ASP A 78 0.50 -19.48 10.18
CA ASP A 78 0.50 -19.72 8.74
C ASP A 78 -0.73 -18.97 8.19
N PRO A 79 -0.55 -17.96 7.32
CA PRO A 79 -1.67 -17.14 6.86
C PRO A 79 -2.74 -17.98 6.12
N GLY A 80 -2.46 -19.28 5.97
CA GLY A 80 -3.34 -20.25 5.36
C GLY A 80 -3.45 -20.07 3.85
N GLU A 81 -3.55 -21.18 3.15
CA GLU A 81 -3.70 -21.19 1.69
C GLU A 81 -4.81 -20.25 1.18
N PRO A 82 -6.02 -20.18 1.81
CA PRO A 82 -7.08 -19.28 1.35
C PRO A 82 -6.68 -17.80 1.33
N TYR A 83 -5.92 -17.33 2.32
CA TYR A 83 -5.44 -15.95 2.36
C TYR A 83 -4.41 -15.68 1.26
N LEU A 84 -3.42 -16.55 1.09
CA LEU A 84 -2.35 -16.36 0.09
C LEU A 84 -2.92 -16.35 -1.34
N ARG A 85 -3.86 -17.26 -1.63
CA ARG A 85 -4.55 -17.30 -2.93
C ARG A 85 -5.41 -16.07 -3.16
N PHE A 86 -6.14 -15.63 -2.13
CA PHE A 86 -6.97 -14.42 -2.19
C PHE A 86 -6.12 -13.17 -2.41
N ARG A 87 -5.04 -12.99 -1.65
CA ARG A 87 -4.10 -11.89 -1.80
C ARG A 87 -3.56 -11.83 -3.24
N SER A 88 -3.08 -12.94 -3.77
CA SER A 88 -2.56 -13.01 -5.15
C SER A 88 -3.63 -12.68 -6.20
N ALA A 89 -4.86 -13.13 -6.00
CA ALA A 89 -5.98 -12.82 -6.89
C ALA A 89 -6.35 -11.33 -6.81
N VAL A 90 -6.37 -10.73 -5.63
CA VAL A 90 -6.64 -9.29 -5.46
C VAL A 90 -5.55 -8.46 -6.15
N GLU A 91 -4.27 -8.80 -5.98
CA GLU A 91 -3.18 -8.08 -6.66
C GLU A 91 -3.31 -8.10 -8.19
N ARG A 92 -3.77 -9.20 -8.75
CA ARG A 92 -3.97 -9.33 -10.19
C ARG A 92 -5.22 -8.61 -10.71
N ASP A 93 -6.34 -8.72 -9.98
CA ASP A 93 -7.67 -8.44 -10.51
C ASP A 93 -8.37 -7.24 -9.84
N PHE A 94 -7.77 -6.52 -8.88
CA PHE A 94 -8.40 -5.45 -8.09
C PHE A 94 -9.04 -4.34 -8.93
N ALA A 95 -8.56 -4.12 -10.17
CA ALA A 95 -9.08 -3.09 -11.06
C ALA A 95 -10.41 -3.48 -11.73
N SER A 96 -10.70 -4.78 -11.84
CA SER A 96 -11.89 -5.32 -12.52
C SER A 96 -12.86 -6.01 -11.56
N VAL A 97 -12.34 -6.64 -10.51
CA VAL A 97 -13.13 -7.41 -9.53
C VAL A 97 -13.13 -6.68 -8.19
N ARG A 98 -14.35 -6.40 -7.66
CA ARG A 98 -14.51 -5.59 -6.45
C ARG A 98 -15.33 -6.26 -5.36
N ARG A 99 -15.95 -7.40 -5.66
CA ARG A 99 -16.82 -8.12 -4.74
C ARG A 99 -16.12 -9.36 -4.22
N VAL A 100 -16.24 -9.58 -2.92
CA VAL A 100 -15.63 -10.75 -2.25
C VAL A 100 -16.19 -12.04 -2.82
N GLU A 101 -17.48 -12.05 -3.18
CA GLU A 101 -18.19 -13.20 -3.73
C GLU A 101 -17.59 -13.67 -5.06
N GLU A 102 -17.15 -12.73 -5.91
CA GLU A 102 -16.52 -13.04 -7.19
C GLU A 102 -15.17 -13.70 -7.00
N TYR A 103 -14.35 -13.20 -6.07
CA TYR A 103 -13.09 -13.84 -5.69
C TYR A 103 -13.33 -15.22 -5.05
N ALA A 104 -14.31 -15.31 -4.17
CA ALA A 104 -14.65 -16.56 -3.50
C ALA A 104 -15.04 -17.64 -4.51
N HIS A 105 -15.90 -17.29 -5.48
CA HIS A 105 -16.29 -18.19 -6.55
C HIS A 105 -15.09 -18.63 -7.42
N ALA A 106 -14.26 -17.66 -7.85
CA ALA A 106 -13.09 -17.94 -8.68
C ALA A 106 -12.03 -18.81 -7.99
N LEU A 107 -11.92 -18.73 -6.68
CA LEU A 107 -10.95 -19.48 -5.88
C LEU A 107 -11.49 -20.77 -5.27
N GLY A 108 -12.78 -21.07 -5.43
CA GLY A 108 -13.42 -22.27 -4.86
C GLY A 108 -13.63 -22.18 -3.35
N TYR A 109 -13.75 -20.97 -2.79
CA TYR A 109 -14.00 -20.73 -1.37
C TYR A 109 -15.34 -20.04 -1.12
N SER A 110 -15.79 -20.02 0.13
CA SER A 110 -16.89 -19.12 0.53
C SER A 110 -16.34 -17.72 0.86
N ALA A 111 -17.18 -16.68 0.68
CA ALA A 111 -16.85 -15.31 1.11
C ALA A 111 -16.52 -15.25 2.61
N ARG A 112 -17.19 -16.07 3.43
CA ARG A 112 -16.91 -16.20 4.87
C ARG A 112 -15.52 -16.79 5.14
N THR A 113 -15.09 -17.78 4.37
CA THR A 113 -13.74 -18.37 4.46
C THR A 113 -12.68 -17.33 4.15
N LEU A 114 -12.83 -16.58 3.05
CA LEU A 114 -11.89 -15.53 2.70
C LEU A 114 -11.84 -14.43 3.75
N SER A 115 -12.99 -13.96 4.24
CA SER A 115 -13.04 -12.91 5.28
C SER A 115 -12.40 -13.36 6.59
N ARG A 116 -12.61 -14.62 7.00
CA ARG A 116 -11.97 -15.16 8.20
C ARG A 116 -10.45 -15.29 8.04
N ALA A 117 -10.00 -15.78 6.89
CA ALA A 117 -8.57 -15.92 6.59
C ALA A 117 -7.87 -14.57 6.54
N THR A 118 -8.50 -13.56 5.92
CA THR A 118 -7.98 -12.20 5.83
C THR A 118 -7.95 -11.52 7.20
N LEU A 119 -9.00 -11.71 8.01
CA LEU A 119 -9.05 -11.17 9.36
C LEU A 119 -7.96 -11.78 10.26
N ALA A 120 -7.70 -13.07 10.12
CA ALA A 120 -6.66 -13.75 10.88
C ALA A 120 -5.24 -13.31 10.46
N ALA A 121 -5.01 -13.05 9.16
CA ALA A 121 -3.69 -12.71 8.62
C ALA A 121 -3.38 -11.21 8.69
N ASP A 122 -4.35 -10.35 8.34
CA ASP A 122 -4.17 -8.90 8.16
C ASP A 122 -5.02 -8.05 9.13
N GLY A 123 -5.82 -8.66 9.99
CA GLY A 123 -6.67 -7.95 10.93
C GLY A 123 -7.86 -7.20 10.29
N VAL A 124 -8.15 -7.43 9.00
CA VAL A 124 -9.22 -6.74 8.27
C VAL A 124 -10.13 -7.72 7.52
N THR A 125 -11.32 -7.27 7.15
CA THR A 125 -12.22 -8.07 6.33
C THR A 125 -11.71 -8.20 4.90
N ALA A 126 -12.13 -9.26 4.18
CA ALA A 126 -11.78 -9.43 2.77
C ALA A 126 -12.23 -8.23 1.91
N LYS A 127 -13.37 -7.62 2.22
CA LYS A 127 -13.83 -6.41 1.52
C LYS A 127 -12.91 -5.22 1.76
N GLU A 128 -12.52 -5.02 2.99
CA GLU A 128 -11.60 -3.94 3.35
C GLU A 128 -10.22 -4.14 2.71
N PHE A 129 -9.75 -5.37 2.63
CA PHE A 129 -8.51 -5.73 1.95
C PHE A 129 -8.53 -5.31 0.47
N ILE A 130 -9.62 -5.63 -0.26
CA ILE A 130 -9.81 -5.18 -1.65
C ILE A 130 -9.84 -3.65 -1.71
N ASP A 131 -10.60 -3.01 -0.83
CA ASP A 131 -10.74 -1.55 -0.82
C ASP A 131 -9.41 -0.84 -0.56
N ARG A 132 -8.58 -1.35 0.35
CA ARG A 132 -7.22 -0.84 0.60
C ARG A 132 -6.35 -0.90 -0.66
N ARG A 133 -6.38 -2.01 -1.38
CA ARG A 133 -5.58 -2.17 -2.61
C ARG A 133 -6.01 -1.19 -3.71
N VAL A 134 -7.33 -1.04 -3.91
CA VAL A 134 -7.90 -0.09 -4.86
C VAL A 134 -7.56 1.34 -4.48
N LEU A 135 -7.67 1.68 -3.19
CA LEU A 135 -7.34 3.02 -2.69
C LEU A 135 -5.86 3.35 -2.87
N LEU A 136 -4.97 2.40 -2.63
CA LEU A 136 -3.54 2.57 -2.84
C LEU A 136 -3.23 2.94 -4.30
N GLU A 137 -3.81 2.20 -5.26
CA GLU A 137 -3.64 2.50 -6.68
C GLU A 137 -4.26 3.84 -7.07
N ALA A 138 -5.43 4.17 -6.51
CA ALA A 138 -6.07 5.48 -6.72
C ALA A 138 -5.16 6.63 -6.27
N LYS A 139 -4.58 6.53 -5.07
CA LYS A 139 -3.62 7.51 -4.54
C LYS A 139 -2.40 7.62 -5.43
N ARG A 140 -1.82 6.49 -5.88
CA ARG A 140 -0.67 6.45 -6.78
C ARG A 140 -0.96 7.18 -8.11
N LEU A 141 -2.09 6.87 -8.74
CA LEU A 141 -2.48 7.50 -10.00
C LEU A 141 -2.77 8.99 -9.84
N LEU A 142 -3.40 9.41 -8.75
CA LEU A 142 -3.66 10.82 -8.46
C LEU A 142 -2.37 11.61 -8.21
N ALA A 143 -1.40 11.03 -7.53
CA ALA A 143 -0.12 11.67 -7.21
C ALA A 143 0.81 11.76 -8.44
N HIS A 144 0.93 10.66 -9.20
CA HIS A 144 1.99 10.49 -10.20
C HIS A 144 1.50 10.45 -11.66
N SER A 145 0.23 10.77 -11.93
CA SER A 145 -0.25 10.88 -13.32
C SER A 145 -1.18 12.05 -13.51
N ASP A 146 -1.23 12.58 -14.76
CA ASP A 146 -2.14 13.68 -15.16
C ASP A 146 -3.53 13.19 -15.59
N GLN A 147 -3.82 11.90 -15.36
CA GLN A 147 -5.13 11.36 -15.70
C GLN A 147 -6.24 12.07 -14.94
N SER A 148 -7.34 12.36 -15.64
CA SER A 148 -8.54 12.91 -15.01
C SER A 148 -9.15 11.93 -13.99
N ALA A 149 -9.90 12.44 -13.02
CA ALA A 149 -10.61 11.59 -12.06
C ALA A 149 -11.55 10.59 -12.75
N ALA A 150 -12.15 10.97 -13.88
CA ALA A 150 -12.98 10.10 -14.69
C ALA A 150 -12.19 8.94 -15.31
N ARG A 151 -11.01 9.22 -15.84
CA ARG A 151 -10.13 8.19 -16.40
C ARG A 151 -9.61 7.23 -15.34
N ILE A 152 -9.26 7.75 -14.17
CA ILE A 152 -8.85 6.92 -13.02
C ILE A 152 -10.01 6.05 -12.55
N ALA A 153 -11.22 6.60 -12.44
CA ALA A 153 -12.43 5.86 -12.08
C ALA A 153 -12.67 4.67 -13.03
N ALA A 154 -12.64 4.92 -14.33
CA ALA A 154 -12.81 3.88 -15.35
C ALA A 154 -11.72 2.81 -15.25
N ARG A 155 -10.45 3.22 -15.10
CA ARG A 155 -9.30 2.30 -14.95
C ARG A 155 -9.39 1.41 -13.72
N LEU A 156 -9.99 1.91 -12.64
CA LEU A 156 -10.18 1.16 -11.39
C LEU A 156 -11.53 0.45 -11.31
N GLY A 157 -12.25 0.30 -12.43
CA GLY A 157 -13.50 -0.47 -12.51
C GLY A 157 -14.69 0.18 -11.81
N PHE A 158 -14.69 1.51 -11.62
CA PHE A 158 -15.87 2.21 -11.11
C PHE A 158 -16.84 2.51 -12.24
N SER A 159 -18.12 2.26 -11.98
CA SER A 159 -19.21 2.54 -12.95
C SER A 159 -19.41 4.02 -13.23
N SER A 160 -18.92 4.92 -12.38
CA SER A 160 -18.98 6.37 -12.57
C SER A 160 -17.91 7.09 -11.75
N THR A 161 -17.57 8.31 -12.20
CA THR A 161 -16.69 9.23 -11.45
C THR A 161 -17.28 9.59 -10.09
N THR A 162 -18.61 9.67 -9.99
CA THR A 162 -19.30 9.95 -8.72
C THR A 162 -19.08 8.82 -7.71
N ASN A 163 -19.19 7.56 -8.14
CA ASN A 163 -18.95 6.41 -7.28
C ASN A 163 -17.49 6.34 -6.83
N PHE A 164 -16.55 6.62 -7.72
CA PHE A 164 -15.14 6.76 -7.37
C PHE A 164 -14.92 7.87 -6.35
N SER A 165 -15.49 9.05 -6.56
CA SER A 165 -15.32 10.19 -5.64
C SER A 165 -15.90 9.90 -4.26
N LYS A 166 -17.07 9.26 -4.18
CA LYS A 166 -17.67 8.83 -2.90
C LYS A 166 -16.80 7.77 -2.19
N PHE A 167 -16.31 6.79 -2.94
CA PHE A 167 -15.39 5.78 -2.42
C PHE A 167 -14.13 6.43 -1.86
N PHE A 168 -13.47 7.27 -2.65
CA PHE A 168 -12.23 7.91 -2.26
C PHE A 168 -12.41 8.83 -1.05
N HIS A 169 -13.48 9.63 -1.04
CA HIS A 169 -13.81 10.52 0.08
C HIS A 169 -14.08 9.74 1.37
N ARG A 170 -14.85 8.64 1.30
CA ARG A 170 -15.14 7.78 2.45
C ARG A 170 -13.87 7.23 3.10
N HIS A 171 -12.85 6.91 2.29
CA HIS A 171 -11.60 6.31 2.78
C HIS A 171 -10.49 7.31 3.12
N THR A 172 -10.57 8.56 2.65
CA THR A 172 -9.49 9.55 2.83
C THR A 172 -9.94 10.86 3.48
N GLY A 173 -11.24 11.07 3.62
CA GLY A 173 -11.79 12.36 4.05
C GLY A 173 -11.66 13.49 3.01
N LYS A 174 -11.02 13.23 1.85
CA LYS A 174 -10.74 14.23 0.80
C LYS A 174 -11.37 13.83 -0.53
N SER A 175 -11.69 14.82 -1.36
CA SER A 175 -12.01 14.52 -2.76
C SER A 175 -10.75 14.09 -3.54
N PRO A 176 -10.88 13.33 -4.65
CA PRO A 176 -9.74 12.96 -5.50
C PRO A 176 -8.91 14.17 -5.97
N LEU A 177 -9.59 15.26 -6.38
CA LEU A 177 -8.91 16.48 -6.81
C LEU A 177 -8.26 17.22 -5.65
N GLY A 178 -8.90 17.28 -4.48
CA GLY A 178 -8.33 17.86 -3.27
C GLY A 178 -7.08 17.11 -2.81
N PHE A 179 -7.09 15.77 -2.89
CA PHE A 179 -5.93 14.95 -2.60
C PHE A 179 -4.77 15.25 -3.58
N ARG A 180 -5.05 15.30 -4.88
CA ARG A 180 -4.05 15.67 -5.90
C ARG A 180 -3.41 17.02 -5.63
N GLY A 181 -4.24 18.03 -5.31
CA GLY A 181 -3.74 19.37 -4.99
C GLY A 181 -2.82 19.38 -3.77
N THR A 182 -3.16 18.61 -2.72
CA THR A 182 -2.32 18.51 -1.52
C THR A 182 -0.97 17.88 -1.82
N VAL A 183 -0.93 16.78 -2.59
CA VAL A 183 0.32 16.04 -2.87
C VAL A 183 1.23 16.82 -3.82
N ARG A 184 0.67 17.50 -4.82
CA ARG A 184 1.45 18.25 -5.81
C ARG A 184 1.83 19.65 -5.34
N GLY A 185 0.98 20.29 -4.51
CA GLY A 185 1.25 21.61 -3.94
C GLY A 185 2.36 21.62 -2.87
N THR A 186 2.79 20.45 -2.39
CA THR A 186 3.90 20.32 -1.43
C THR A 186 5.26 20.18 -2.15
N GLN A 187 5.28 20.15 -3.49
CA GLN A 187 6.50 20.01 -4.31
C GLN A 187 6.96 21.32 -4.96
N SER A 188 6.40 22.48 -4.53
CA SER A 188 6.82 23.82 -4.98
C SER A 188 7.61 24.54 -3.91
#